data_836108cb15f4f844aa04fdbf4c75e681
#
_entry.id   836108cb15f4f844aa04fdbf4c75e681
#
_cell.length_a   1.000
_cell.length_b   1.000
_cell.length_c   1.000
_cell.angle_alpha   90.00
_cell.angle_beta   90.00
_cell.angle_gamma   90.00
#
_symmetry.space_group_name_H-M   'P 1'
#
loop_
_entity.id
_entity.type
_entity.pdbx_description
1 polymer ?
#
loop_
_entity_poly.entity_id
_entity_poly.type
_entity_poly.pdbx_seq_one_letter_code
_entity_poly.pdbx_strand_id
1 'polypeptide(L)'
;MAVSVDIEKKLHGFTLKVKLESDGSPMGILGASGSGKSMTLRCIAGIQTPDSGRIVVNDKVLFDSEKKINLKPQERKVGYLFQNYALFPTMTVEKNIACGYRGNKKQLKAKVADYIERYQLNGLEKRYPGQLSGGQQQRVALARMMIGEPEVILLDEPFSALDGYLKDIMQRDMQNFLNEYTGDMILVTHSRDEAYKFCGHLTILDSGQALTTGETKKLFERPGILQAARLTGCKNFSTVQKMGKHSIYAVDWDLMLQTKDVVPDDVTHVGIRGHWMKGASEGGENHMEVEVMEYIETTFEHQYLLKNKKGGDCQPVWWMCPKGNFEEDPHAKVPKYIHFPEEHLMLLKEAK
;
A
#
# COMPACT_ATOMS: atom_id res chain seq x y z
N MET A 1 2.69 -10.76 19.27
CA MET A 1 3.49 -9.52 19.28
C MET A 1 2.58 -8.40 18.85
N ALA A 2 2.76 -7.21 19.33
CA ALA A 2 1.86 -6.09 18.97
C ALA A 2 2.66 -4.78 18.92
N VAL A 3 2.39 -4.01 17.87
CA VAL A 3 2.86 -2.62 17.76
C VAL A 3 1.65 -1.71 17.93
N SER A 4 1.72 -0.79 18.89
CA SER A 4 0.72 0.26 19.09
C SER A 4 1.39 1.61 18.95
N VAL A 5 0.85 2.43 18.08
CA VAL A 5 1.33 3.79 17.78
C VAL A 5 0.15 4.74 17.86
N ASP A 6 0.24 5.74 18.69
CA ASP A 6 -0.71 6.86 18.76
C ASP A 6 0.12 8.13 18.96
N ILE A 7 0.39 8.86 17.88
CA ILE A 7 1.32 9.97 17.86
C ILE A 7 0.82 11.16 17.07
N GLU A 8 1.25 12.35 17.50
CA GLU A 8 1.16 13.56 16.71
C GLU A 8 2.55 14.15 16.47
N LYS A 9 2.75 14.68 15.25
CA LYS A 9 3.94 15.43 14.91
C LYS A 9 3.62 16.56 13.94
N LYS A 10 3.96 17.78 14.33
CA LYS A 10 3.86 18.94 13.46
C LYS A 10 4.96 18.90 12.41
N LEU A 11 4.57 19.00 11.15
CA LEU A 11 5.45 19.07 9.99
C LEU A 11 5.23 20.41 9.27
N HIS A 12 6.12 20.73 8.36
CA HIS A 12 5.91 21.92 7.53
C HIS A 12 4.72 21.68 6.60
N GLY A 13 3.62 22.39 6.81
CA GLY A 13 2.42 22.33 5.98
C GLY A 13 1.27 21.47 6.51
N PHE A 14 1.52 20.49 7.41
CA PHE A 14 0.46 19.69 8.01
C PHE A 14 0.87 19.07 9.35
N THR A 15 -0.08 18.56 10.09
CA THR A 15 0.17 17.77 11.31
C THR A 15 -0.08 16.29 11.04
N LEU A 16 0.95 15.48 11.24
CA LEU A 16 0.83 14.02 11.21
C LEU A 16 0.10 13.57 12.48
N LYS A 17 -1.04 12.88 12.32
CA LYS A 17 -1.80 12.22 13.38
C LYS A 17 -2.05 10.78 12.98
N VAL A 18 -1.37 9.85 13.63
CA VAL A 18 -1.42 8.44 13.26
C VAL A 18 -1.72 7.59 14.47
N LYS A 19 -2.79 6.82 14.35
CA LYS A 19 -3.14 5.76 15.29
C LYS A 19 -3.13 4.43 14.56
N LEU A 20 -2.25 3.52 14.99
CA LEU A 20 -2.05 2.18 14.41
C LEU A 20 -2.01 1.15 15.54
N GLU A 21 -2.60 -0.01 15.28
CA GLU A 21 -2.47 -1.18 16.15
C GLU A 21 -2.24 -2.41 15.26
N SER A 22 -1.15 -3.14 15.51
CA SER A 22 -0.84 -4.41 14.85
C SER A 22 -1.29 -5.55 15.76
N ASP A 23 -1.86 -6.57 15.18
CA ASP A 23 -2.27 -7.82 15.84
C ASP A 23 -1.23 -8.95 15.66
N GLY A 24 -0.03 -8.62 15.20
CA GLY A 24 1.03 -9.57 14.87
C GLY A 24 1.03 -10.00 13.40
N SER A 25 0.05 -9.55 12.60
CA SER A 25 0.10 -9.70 11.15
C SER A 25 0.90 -8.56 10.49
N PRO A 26 1.50 -8.80 9.31
CA PRO A 26 2.16 -7.77 8.54
C PRO A 26 1.23 -6.58 8.27
N MET A 27 1.64 -5.38 8.70
CA MET A 27 0.86 -4.15 8.57
C MET A 27 1.39 -3.28 7.45
N GLY A 28 0.50 -2.75 6.62
CA GLY A 28 0.81 -1.77 5.58
C GLY A 28 0.36 -0.36 5.93
N ILE A 29 1.10 0.63 5.46
CA ILE A 29 0.66 2.02 5.40
C ILE A 29 0.70 2.45 3.93
N LEU A 30 -0.48 2.61 3.32
CA LEU A 30 -0.65 3.06 1.95
C LEU A 30 -1.05 4.54 1.93
N GLY A 31 -0.46 5.31 1.02
CA GLY A 31 -0.82 6.72 0.86
C GLY A 31 -0.03 7.40 -0.24
N ALA A 32 -0.45 8.58 -0.64
CA ALA A 32 0.26 9.40 -1.63
C ALA A 32 1.64 9.84 -1.13
N SER A 33 2.52 10.25 -2.05
CA SER A 33 3.79 10.86 -1.68
C SER A 33 3.55 12.11 -0.81
N GLY A 34 4.36 12.26 0.25
CA GLY A 34 4.20 13.38 1.18
C GLY A 34 3.12 13.22 2.25
N SER A 35 2.34 12.13 2.26
CA SER A 35 1.27 11.91 3.26
C SER A 35 1.74 11.65 4.71
N GLY A 36 3.05 11.50 4.95
CA GLY A 36 3.61 11.28 6.29
C GLY A 36 4.04 9.84 6.59
N LYS A 37 3.94 8.91 5.63
CA LYS A 37 4.27 7.48 5.80
C LYS A 37 5.67 7.23 6.38
N SER A 38 6.70 7.71 5.69
CA SER A 38 8.11 7.55 6.13
C SER A 38 8.36 8.25 7.47
N MET A 39 7.66 9.37 7.75
CA MET A 39 7.77 10.07 9.03
C MET A 39 7.24 9.20 10.17
N THR A 40 6.13 8.49 9.95
CA THR A 40 5.58 7.52 10.91
C THR A 40 6.62 6.46 11.27
N LEU A 41 7.25 5.83 10.25
CA LEU A 41 8.30 4.84 10.50
C LEU A 41 9.50 5.42 11.23
N ARG A 42 9.93 6.64 10.87
CA ARG A 42 11.05 7.33 11.55
C ARG A 42 10.73 7.63 13.01
N CYS A 43 9.49 7.95 13.34
CA CYS A 43 9.03 8.12 14.72
C CYS A 43 9.08 6.80 15.50
N ILE A 44 8.62 5.70 14.91
CA ILE A 44 8.68 4.36 15.53
C ILE A 44 10.14 3.95 15.78
N ALA A 45 11.02 4.16 14.81
CA ALA A 45 12.45 3.86 14.91
C ALA A 45 13.22 4.77 15.88
N GLY A 46 12.63 5.91 16.30
CA GLY A 46 13.30 6.91 17.16
C GLY A 46 14.30 7.81 16.43
N ILE A 47 14.27 7.80 15.09
CA ILE A 47 15.06 8.70 14.26
C ILE A 47 14.46 10.12 14.31
N GLN A 48 13.15 10.21 14.46
CA GLN A 48 12.41 11.44 14.71
C GLN A 48 11.62 11.30 16.01
N THR A 49 11.51 12.38 16.77
CA THR A 49 10.73 12.40 18.00
C THR A 49 9.35 12.95 17.70
N PRO A 50 8.24 12.24 18.01
CA PRO A 50 6.89 12.83 17.99
C PRO A 50 6.77 14.01 18.93
N ASP A 51 5.83 14.92 18.67
CA ASP A 51 5.57 16.05 19.57
C ASP A 51 4.69 15.61 20.75
N SER A 52 3.81 14.63 20.54
CA SER A 52 2.99 14.03 21.59
C SER A 52 2.60 12.60 21.25
N GLY A 53 2.07 11.87 22.24
CA GLY A 53 1.53 10.53 22.10
C GLY A 53 2.40 9.42 22.67
N ARG A 54 2.18 8.18 22.18
CA ARG A 54 2.80 6.98 22.72
C ARG A 54 3.13 5.97 21.61
N ILE A 55 4.26 5.26 21.76
CA ILE A 55 4.69 4.14 20.90
C ILE A 55 5.05 2.97 21.80
N VAL A 56 4.41 1.83 21.57
CA VAL A 56 4.65 0.57 22.28
C VAL A 56 4.95 -0.55 21.30
N VAL A 57 5.94 -1.36 21.58
CA VAL A 57 6.31 -2.56 20.81
C VAL A 57 6.51 -3.70 21.79
N ASN A 58 5.77 -4.78 21.66
CA ASN A 58 5.85 -5.96 22.55
C ASN A 58 5.83 -5.57 24.04
N ASP A 59 4.83 -4.81 24.44
CA ASP A 59 4.63 -4.27 25.81
C ASP A 59 5.73 -3.31 26.29
N LYS A 60 6.78 -3.09 25.49
CA LYS A 60 7.84 -2.14 25.77
C LYS A 60 7.46 -0.74 25.25
N VAL A 61 7.40 0.24 26.15
CA VAL A 61 7.18 1.64 25.80
C VAL A 61 8.47 2.20 25.19
N LEU A 62 8.42 2.57 23.91
CA LEU A 62 9.54 3.18 23.19
C LEU A 62 9.53 4.72 23.28
N PHE A 63 8.32 5.27 23.26
CA PHE A 63 8.08 6.70 23.41
C PHE A 63 6.77 6.92 24.19
N ASP A 64 6.79 7.89 25.09
CA ASP A 64 5.61 8.35 25.82
C ASP A 64 5.85 9.81 26.26
N SER A 65 5.10 10.74 25.67
CA SER A 65 5.27 12.18 25.92
C SER A 65 4.88 12.58 27.34
N GLU A 66 3.87 11.92 27.96
CA GLU A 66 3.40 12.21 29.31
C GLU A 66 4.40 11.73 30.35
N LYS A 67 4.93 10.50 30.14
CA LYS A 67 5.91 9.89 31.04
C LYS A 67 7.35 10.33 30.77
N LYS A 68 7.57 11.17 29.74
CA LYS A 68 8.89 11.64 29.30
C LYS A 68 9.84 10.49 28.94
N ILE A 69 9.28 9.40 28.37
CA ILE A 69 10.06 8.26 27.87
C ILE A 69 10.37 8.50 26.39
N ASN A 70 11.64 8.42 26.02
CA ASN A 70 12.09 8.45 24.62
C ASN A 70 13.36 7.62 24.47
N LEU A 71 13.20 6.34 24.16
CA LEU A 71 14.32 5.44 23.97
C LEU A 71 15.11 5.82 22.71
N LYS A 72 16.44 5.75 22.81
CA LYS A 72 17.31 5.95 21.64
C LYS A 72 17.08 4.84 20.58
N PRO A 73 17.31 5.09 19.29
CA PRO A 73 17.11 4.08 18.22
C PRO A 73 17.80 2.74 18.53
N GLN A 74 19.00 2.80 19.15
CA GLN A 74 19.79 1.62 19.51
C GLN A 74 19.14 0.73 20.57
N GLU A 75 18.22 1.28 21.37
CA GLU A 75 17.56 0.59 22.50
C GLU A 75 16.19 0.02 22.11
N ARG A 76 15.69 0.38 20.90
CA ARG A 76 14.34 0.04 20.43
C ARG A 76 14.21 -1.36 19.84
N LYS A 77 15.34 -2.02 19.49
CA LYS A 77 15.34 -3.32 18.77
C LYS A 77 14.49 -3.32 17.50
N VAL A 78 14.47 -2.22 16.79
CA VAL A 78 13.75 -2.02 15.54
C VAL A 78 14.73 -2.09 14.37
N GLY A 79 14.44 -2.92 13.39
CA GLY A 79 15.12 -2.94 12.11
C GLY A 79 14.49 -1.93 11.16
N TYR A 80 15.30 -1.12 10.47
CA TYR A 80 14.80 -0.14 9.53
C TYR A 80 15.49 -0.31 8.16
N LEU A 81 14.70 -0.57 7.13
CA LEU A 81 15.13 -0.56 5.75
C LEU A 81 14.74 0.76 5.11
N PHE A 82 15.74 1.60 4.80
CA PHE A 82 15.53 2.88 4.13
C PHE A 82 15.27 2.71 2.64
N GLN A 83 14.52 3.61 2.04
CA GLN A 83 14.21 3.64 0.62
C GLN A 83 15.46 3.59 -0.29
N ASN A 84 16.55 4.25 0.11
CA ASN A 84 17.83 4.27 -0.58
C ASN A 84 18.84 3.28 0.02
N TYR A 85 18.37 2.28 0.78
CA TYR A 85 19.16 1.27 1.49
C TYR A 85 20.16 1.81 2.52
N ALA A 86 20.55 3.08 2.45
CA ALA A 86 21.49 3.79 3.33
C ALA A 86 22.75 2.96 3.68
N LEU A 87 23.35 2.28 2.68
CA LEU A 87 24.61 1.57 2.86
C LEU A 87 25.75 2.57 3.07
N PHE A 88 26.71 2.20 3.91
CA PHE A 88 27.91 3.00 4.11
C PHE A 88 28.82 2.87 2.89
N PRO A 89 29.01 3.93 2.07
CA PRO A 89 29.68 3.82 0.77
C PRO A 89 31.18 3.51 0.89
N THR A 90 31.77 3.84 2.03
CA THR A 90 33.20 3.60 2.35
C THR A 90 33.46 2.26 3.02
N MET A 91 32.43 1.45 3.25
CA MET A 91 32.53 0.14 3.85
C MET A 91 32.24 -0.97 2.83
N THR A 92 32.97 -2.07 2.93
CA THR A 92 32.68 -3.28 2.14
C THR A 92 31.35 -3.93 2.57
N VAL A 93 30.86 -4.88 1.78
CA VAL A 93 29.65 -5.67 2.10
C VAL A 93 29.74 -6.28 3.51
N GLU A 94 30.82 -7.02 3.80
CA GLU A 94 31.02 -7.62 5.13
C GLU A 94 31.01 -6.61 6.27
N LYS A 95 31.60 -5.42 6.06
CA LYS A 95 31.63 -4.35 7.06
C LYS A 95 30.26 -3.69 7.22
N ASN A 96 29.52 -3.50 6.14
CA ASN A 96 28.15 -3.01 6.20
C ASN A 96 27.27 -3.93 7.03
N ILE A 97 27.35 -5.25 6.79
CA ILE A 97 26.57 -6.25 7.55
C ILE A 97 27.03 -6.26 9.01
N ALA A 98 28.34 -6.29 9.27
CA ALA A 98 28.92 -6.28 10.60
C ALA A 98 28.45 -5.12 11.49
N CYS A 99 28.19 -3.93 10.90
CA CYS A 99 27.68 -2.76 11.63
C CYS A 99 26.31 -2.99 12.28
N GLY A 100 25.50 -3.90 11.75
CA GLY A 100 24.19 -4.26 12.32
C GLY A 100 24.27 -5.17 13.54
N TYR A 101 25.37 -5.89 13.72
CA TYR A 101 25.51 -6.88 14.77
C TYR A 101 25.67 -6.27 16.17
N ARG A 102 24.89 -6.75 17.12
CA ARG A 102 24.86 -6.25 18.51
C ARG A 102 25.22 -7.32 19.55
N GLY A 103 25.61 -8.51 19.09
CA GLY A 103 25.94 -9.63 19.95
C GLY A 103 27.42 -9.67 20.37
N ASN A 104 27.87 -10.85 20.80
CA ASN A 104 29.25 -11.08 21.25
C ASN A 104 30.24 -10.94 20.09
N LYS A 105 31.23 -10.05 20.24
CA LYS A 105 32.28 -9.81 19.25
C LYS A 105 33.03 -11.06 18.79
N LYS A 106 33.17 -12.09 19.64
CA LYS A 106 33.79 -13.36 19.26
C LYS A 106 32.99 -14.12 18.18
N GLN A 107 31.69 -13.92 18.13
CA GLN A 107 30.79 -14.56 17.15
C GLN A 107 30.56 -13.73 15.89
N LEU A 108 31.00 -12.47 15.86
CA LEU A 108 30.75 -11.53 14.76
C LEU A 108 31.12 -12.11 13.40
N LYS A 109 32.35 -12.67 13.28
CA LYS A 109 32.85 -13.18 11.99
C LYS A 109 32.00 -14.35 11.47
N ALA A 110 31.63 -15.29 12.36
CA ALA A 110 30.78 -16.42 12.01
C ALA A 110 29.35 -15.97 11.61
N LYS A 111 28.75 -15.06 12.39
CA LYS A 111 27.41 -14.49 12.07
C LYS A 111 27.42 -13.74 10.76
N VAL A 112 28.44 -12.93 10.47
CA VAL A 112 28.53 -12.22 9.19
C VAL A 112 28.64 -13.19 8.02
N ALA A 113 29.42 -14.26 8.14
CA ALA A 113 29.54 -15.29 7.11
C ALA A 113 28.20 -16.01 6.86
N ASP A 114 27.49 -16.39 7.92
CA ASP A 114 26.14 -16.99 7.86
C ASP A 114 25.15 -16.08 7.10
N TYR A 115 25.12 -14.77 7.42
CA TYR A 115 24.25 -13.82 6.75
C TYR A 115 24.66 -13.54 5.30
N ILE A 116 25.94 -13.57 4.96
CA ILE A 116 26.42 -13.49 3.57
C ILE A 116 25.90 -14.66 2.75
N GLU A 117 25.99 -15.87 3.28
CA GLU A 117 25.45 -17.07 2.62
C GLU A 117 23.93 -17.02 2.49
N ARG A 118 23.22 -16.76 3.58
CA ARG A 118 21.74 -16.69 3.62
C ARG A 118 21.17 -15.67 2.64
N TYR A 119 21.84 -14.51 2.48
CA TYR A 119 21.41 -13.46 1.55
C TYR A 119 22.07 -13.56 0.17
N GLN A 120 22.72 -14.70 -0.16
CA GLN A 120 23.34 -14.97 -1.47
C GLN A 120 24.34 -13.88 -1.90
N LEU A 121 25.19 -13.46 -0.98
CA LEU A 121 26.21 -12.42 -1.18
C LEU A 121 27.63 -12.98 -1.28
N ASN A 122 27.79 -14.32 -1.43
CA ASN A 122 29.07 -14.99 -1.57
C ASN A 122 29.85 -14.46 -2.75
N GLY A 123 31.14 -14.17 -2.55
CA GLY A 123 32.03 -13.59 -3.53
C GLY A 123 31.93 -12.05 -3.66
N LEU A 124 31.05 -11.42 -2.85
CA LEU A 124 30.86 -9.96 -2.84
C LEU A 124 31.40 -9.30 -1.57
N GLU A 125 31.95 -10.05 -0.64
CA GLU A 125 32.31 -9.65 0.74
C GLU A 125 33.16 -8.39 0.77
N LYS A 126 34.11 -8.28 -0.17
CA LYS A 126 35.08 -7.18 -0.27
C LYS A 126 34.62 -6.03 -1.16
N ARG A 127 33.50 -6.18 -1.87
CA ARG A 127 32.98 -5.11 -2.73
C ARG A 127 32.39 -3.97 -1.90
N TYR A 128 32.43 -2.79 -2.49
CA TYR A 128 31.80 -1.57 -1.97
C TYR A 128 30.40 -1.41 -2.58
N PRO A 129 29.48 -0.67 -1.94
CA PRO A 129 28.11 -0.47 -2.44
C PRO A 129 28.03 -0.03 -3.90
N GLY A 130 28.89 0.89 -4.35
CA GLY A 130 28.91 1.37 -5.73
C GLY A 130 29.33 0.31 -6.78
N GLN A 131 29.78 -0.86 -6.36
CA GLN A 131 30.15 -2.01 -7.21
C GLN A 131 29.06 -3.08 -7.26
N LEU A 132 27.90 -2.81 -6.65
CA LEU A 132 26.78 -3.75 -6.51
C LEU A 132 25.61 -3.29 -7.36
N SER A 133 24.85 -4.24 -7.91
CA SER A 133 23.53 -3.97 -8.48
C SER A 133 22.54 -3.51 -7.39
N GLY A 134 21.45 -2.85 -7.78
CA GLY A 134 20.39 -2.42 -6.83
C GLY A 134 19.87 -3.56 -5.95
N GLY A 135 19.61 -4.73 -6.53
CA GLY A 135 19.18 -5.92 -5.77
C GLY A 135 20.25 -6.44 -4.81
N GLN A 136 21.52 -6.41 -5.20
CA GLN A 136 22.62 -6.77 -4.29
C GLN A 136 22.74 -5.77 -3.13
N GLN A 137 22.59 -4.47 -3.39
CA GLN A 137 22.57 -3.45 -2.34
C GLN A 137 21.40 -3.67 -1.37
N GLN A 138 20.21 -3.99 -1.87
CA GLN A 138 19.05 -4.32 -1.04
C GLN A 138 19.32 -5.53 -0.15
N ARG A 139 19.85 -6.62 -0.69
CA ARG A 139 20.21 -7.82 0.09
C ARG A 139 21.24 -7.52 1.17
N VAL A 140 22.23 -6.67 0.90
CA VAL A 140 23.19 -6.21 1.92
C VAL A 140 22.51 -5.40 3.01
N ALA A 141 21.58 -4.51 2.65
CA ALA A 141 20.83 -3.71 3.63
C ALA A 141 19.90 -4.58 4.50
N LEU A 142 19.24 -5.58 3.91
CA LEU A 142 18.44 -6.57 4.63
C LEU A 142 19.33 -7.39 5.59
N ALA A 143 20.46 -7.92 5.11
CA ALA A 143 21.40 -8.67 5.95
C ALA A 143 21.91 -7.82 7.12
N ARG A 144 22.26 -6.53 6.88
CA ARG A 144 22.67 -5.57 7.92
C ARG A 144 21.58 -5.32 8.95
N MET A 145 20.34 -5.20 8.50
CA MET A 145 19.19 -4.99 9.38
C MET A 145 18.93 -6.22 10.25
N MET A 146 18.93 -7.40 9.63
CA MET A 146 18.51 -8.64 10.26
C MET A 146 19.55 -9.27 11.18
N ILE A 147 20.85 -9.04 10.95
CA ILE A 147 21.91 -9.53 11.83
C ILE A 147 21.81 -8.94 13.26
N GLY A 148 21.07 -7.83 13.39
CA GLY A 148 20.73 -7.20 14.67
C GLY A 148 19.60 -7.89 15.44
N GLU A 149 18.99 -8.93 14.86
CA GLU A 149 17.85 -9.69 15.43
C GLU A 149 16.73 -8.75 15.93
N PRO A 150 16.14 -7.92 15.03
CA PRO A 150 15.12 -6.97 15.43
C PRO A 150 13.82 -7.67 15.83
N GLU A 151 13.08 -7.10 16.79
CA GLU A 151 11.75 -7.54 17.19
C GLU A 151 10.66 -7.03 16.22
N VAL A 152 10.91 -5.90 15.56
CA VAL A 152 10.05 -5.28 14.55
C VAL A 152 10.89 -4.81 13.37
N ILE A 153 10.41 -5.05 12.15
CA ILE A 153 11.01 -4.51 10.93
C ILE A 153 10.12 -3.43 10.31
N LEU A 154 10.76 -2.34 9.92
CA LEU A 154 10.15 -1.19 9.25
C LEU A 154 10.72 -1.08 7.84
N LEU A 155 9.86 -1.21 6.84
CA LEU A 155 10.23 -1.21 5.43
C LEU A 155 9.70 0.08 4.77
N ASP A 156 10.60 0.99 4.43
CA ASP A 156 10.25 2.29 3.84
C ASP A 156 10.42 2.23 2.32
N GLU A 157 9.33 2.02 1.60
CA GLU A 157 9.27 1.89 0.13
C GLU A 157 10.34 0.96 -0.47
N PRO A 158 10.44 -0.30 -0.02
CA PRO A 158 11.59 -1.17 -0.29
C PRO A 158 11.83 -1.48 -1.77
N PHE A 159 10.83 -1.28 -2.64
CA PHE A 159 10.91 -1.64 -4.06
C PHE A 159 10.84 -0.43 -5.00
N SER A 160 10.80 0.80 -4.47
CA SER A 160 10.58 2.01 -5.28
C SER A 160 11.73 2.35 -6.23
N ALA A 161 12.95 1.93 -5.91
CA ALA A 161 14.16 2.21 -6.70
C ALA A 161 14.50 1.12 -7.73
N LEU A 162 13.62 0.11 -7.91
CA LEU A 162 13.86 -1.05 -8.77
C LEU A 162 13.06 -0.98 -10.07
N ASP A 163 13.68 -1.42 -11.18
CA ASP A 163 12.97 -1.67 -12.43
C ASP A 163 12.02 -2.88 -12.32
N GLY A 164 11.09 -3.01 -13.28
CA GLY A 164 10.01 -4.00 -13.20
C GLY A 164 10.47 -5.44 -12.98
N TYR A 165 11.42 -5.92 -13.77
CA TYR A 165 11.91 -7.31 -13.68
C TYR A 165 12.64 -7.57 -12.36
N LEU A 166 13.53 -6.65 -11.96
CA LEU A 166 14.26 -6.77 -10.71
C LEU A 166 13.34 -6.65 -9.49
N LYS A 167 12.29 -5.82 -9.60
CA LYS A 167 11.25 -5.68 -8.60
C LYS A 167 10.54 -7.01 -8.32
N ASP A 168 10.16 -7.77 -9.35
CA ASP A 168 9.47 -9.06 -9.20
C ASP A 168 10.35 -10.10 -8.48
N ILE A 169 11.64 -10.16 -8.85
CA ILE A 169 12.61 -11.04 -8.17
C ILE A 169 12.73 -10.65 -6.70
N MET A 170 12.93 -9.36 -6.43
CA MET A 170 13.12 -8.86 -5.06
C MET A 170 11.86 -9.00 -4.19
N GLN A 171 10.68 -8.87 -4.78
CA GLN A 171 9.43 -9.16 -4.08
C GLN A 171 9.30 -10.63 -3.70
N ARG A 172 9.75 -11.55 -4.56
CA ARG A 172 9.79 -12.99 -4.23
C ARG A 172 10.78 -13.29 -3.11
N ASP A 173 11.98 -12.72 -3.19
CA ASP A 173 13.00 -12.86 -2.13
C ASP A 173 12.48 -12.32 -0.80
N MET A 174 11.81 -11.16 -0.81
CA MET A 174 11.18 -10.56 0.36
C MET A 174 10.06 -11.46 0.92
N GLN A 175 9.23 -12.06 0.06
CA GLN A 175 8.17 -12.97 0.52
C GLN A 175 8.76 -14.19 1.24
N ASN A 176 9.81 -14.80 0.67
CA ASN A 176 10.51 -15.92 1.30
C ASN A 176 11.09 -15.51 2.66
N PHE A 177 11.72 -14.33 2.72
CA PHE A 177 12.23 -13.78 3.96
C PHE A 177 11.14 -13.57 5.01
N LEU A 178 10.00 -12.98 4.63
CA LEU A 178 8.89 -12.72 5.55
C LEU A 178 8.24 -14.00 6.09
N ASN A 179 8.23 -15.07 5.31
CA ASN A 179 7.72 -16.38 5.76
C ASN A 179 8.55 -16.99 6.89
N GLU A 180 9.83 -16.62 6.99
CA GLU A 180 10.74 -17.09 8.05
C GLU A 180 10.80 -16.12 9.25
N TYR A 181 10.40 -14.88 9.05
CA TYR A 181 10.46 -13.86 10.08
C TYR A 181 9.24 -13.94 11.00
N THR A 182 9.48 -14.08 12.29
CA THR A 182 8.43 -14.26 13.32
C THR A 182 8.07 -12.97 14.07
N GLY A 183 8.76 -11.86 13.81
CA GLY A 183 8.49 -10.56 14.42
C GLY A 183 7.41 -9.78 13.67
N ASP A 184 7.08 -8.61 14.18
CA ASP A 184 6.14 -7.68 13.51
C ASP A 184 6.79 -6.98 12.33
N MET A 185 5.98 -6.66 11.31
CA MET A 185 6.41 -5.90 10.15
C MET A 185 5.47 -4.72 9.90
N ILE A 186 6.06 -3.56 9.60
CA ILE A 186 5.33 -2.42 9.05
C ILE A 186 5.95 -2.04 7.70
N LEU A 187 5.16 -2.14 6.63
CA LEU A 187 5.52 -1.76 5.28
C LEU A 187 4.88 -0.43 4.92
N VAL A 188 5.69 0.52 4.52
CA VAL A 188 5.22 1.77 3.90
C VAL A 188 5.42 1.69 2.41
N THR A 189 4.36 1.96 1.65
CA THR A 189 4.39 1.98 0.19
C THR A 189 3.36 2.93 -0.40
N HIS A 190 3.57 3.38 -1.62
CA HIS A 190 2.57 4.01 -2.47
C HIS A 190 1.98 3.03 -3.51
N SER A 191 2.51 1.80 -3.57
CA SER A 191 2.04 0.74 -4.47
C SER A 191 0.94 -0.08 -3.80
N ARG A 192 -0.26 -0.01 -4.37
CA ARG A 192 -1.42 -0.81 -3.94
C ARG A 192 -1.15 -2.32 -4.05
N ASP A 193 -0.41 -2.74 -5.10
CA ASP A 193 -0.10 -4.15 -5.34
C ASP A 193 0.85 -4.70 -4.29
N GLU A 194 1.83 -3.91 -3.83
CA GLU A 194 2.70 -4.26 -2.71
C GLU A 194 1.92 -4.36 -1.39
N ALA A 195 1.05 -3.37 -1.10
CA ALA A 195 0.21 -3.39 0.08
C ALA A 195 -0.71 -4.63 0.10
N TYR A 196 -1.34 -4.94 -1.04
CA TYR A 196 -2.22 -6.10 -1.18
C TYR A 196 -1.48 -7.44 -1.04
N LYS A 197 -0.25 -7.53 -1.58
CA LYS A 197 0.57 -8.74 -1.59
C LYS A 197 1.19 -9.06 -0.23
N PHE A 198 1.68 -8.04 0.48
CA PHE A 198 2.51 -8.24 1.66
C PHE A 198 1.82 -7.99 3.00
N CYS A 199 0.69 -7.28 3.02
CA CYS A 199 0.09 -6.83 4.26
C CYS A 199 -1.26 -7.49 4.52
N GLY A 200 -1.42 -8.09 5.69
CA GLY A 200 -2.70 -8.63 6.17
C GLY A 200 -3.65 -7.50 6.60
N HIS A 201 -3.09 -6.47 7.26
CA HIS A 201 -3.79 -5.26 7.66
C HIS A 201 -3.21 -4.03 6.98
N LEU A 202 -4.06 -3.05 6.68
CA LEU A 202 -3.69 -1.84 5.95
C LEU A 202 -4.28 -0.61 6.64
N THR A 203 -3.44 0.41 6.81
CA THR A 203 -3.87 1.77 7.12
C THR A 203 -3.71 2.65 5.89
N ILE A 204 -4.75 3.38 5.54
CA ILE A 204 -4.70 4.37 4.47
C ILE A 204 -4.45 5.72 5.08
N LEU A 205 -3.33 6.33 4.69
CA LEU A 205 -2.85 7.61 5.18
C LEU A 205 -2.97 8.67 4.08
N ASP A 206 -3.65 9.76 4.39
CA ASP A 206 -3.72 10.93 3.51
C ASP A 206 -3.51 12.20 4.30
N SER A 207 -2.70 13.14 3.77
CA SER A 207 -2.46 14.46 4.35
C SER A 207 -2.15 14.44 5.87
N GLY A 208 -1.41 13.42 6.30
CA GLY A 208 -1.03 13.23 7.71
C GLY A 208 -2.09 12.58 8.60
N GLN A 209 -3.24 12.20 8.06
CA GLN A 209 -4.34 11.58 8.80
C GLN A 209 -4.52 10.12 8.40
N ALA A 210 -4.70 9.24 9.37
CA ALA A 210 -5.14 7.88 9.13
C ALA A 210 -6.64 7.89 8.81
N LEU A 211 -7.01 7.71 7.54
CA LEU A 211 -8.40 7.75 7.09
C LEU A 211 -9.18 6.52 7.53
N THR A 212 -8.58 5.35 7.37
CA THR A 212 -9.18 4.06 7.71
C THR A 212 -8.11 3.02 7.94
N THR A 213 -8.40 2.05 8.80
CA THR A 213 -7.54 0.89 9.08
C THR A 213 -8.40 -0.36 9.11
N GLY A 214 -7.89 -1.46 8.56
CA GLY A 214 -8.60 -2.76 8.57
C GLY A 214 -7.87 -3.83 7.79
N GLU A 215 -8.52 -4.98 7.67
CA GLU A 215 -8.05 -6.10 6.86
C GLU A 215 -7.87 -5.65 5.40
N THR A 216 -6.70 -5.90 4.81
CA THR A 216 -6.33 -5.39 3.49
C THR A 216 -7.34 -5.74 2.41
N LYS A 217 -7.74 -7.00 2.31
CA LYS A 217 -8.69 -7.45 1.28
C LYS A 217 -10.04 -6.74 1.40
N LYS A 218 -10.55 -6.60 2.61
CA LYS A 218 -11.82 -5.90 2.88
C LYS A 218 -11.74 -4.42 2.53
N LEU A 219 -10.61 -3.76 2.84
CA LEU A 219 -10.41 -2.36 2.48
C LEU A 219 -10.31 -2.14 0.96
N PHE A 220 -9.78 -3.12 0.23
CA PHE A 220 -9.78 -3.05 -1.24
C PHE A 220 -11.16 -3.30 -1.84
N GLU A 221 -11.97 -4.17 -1.25
CA GLU A 221 -13.34 -4.43 -1.71
C GLU A 221 -14.31 -3.32 -1.30
N ARG A 222 -14.24 -2.86 -0.04
CA ARG A 222 -15.16 -1.91 0.58
C ARG A 222 -14.42 -0.85 1.39
N PRO A 223 -13.80 0.13 0.72
CA PRO A 223 -12.99 1.16 1.39
C PRO A 223 -13.80 2.13 2.27
N GLY A 224 -15.10 2.28 2.04
CA GLY A 224 -16.02 3.12 2.81
C GLY A 224 -15.79 4.63 2.68
N ILE A 225 -14.58 5.07 2.30
CA ILE A 225 -14.17 6.46 2.16
C ILE A 225 -13.70 6.70 0.73
N LEU A 226 -14.11 7.82 0.13
CA LEU A 226 -13.79 8.19 -1.25
C LEU A 226 -12.27 8.22 -1.52
N GLN A 227 -11.50 8.87 -0.64
CA GLN A 227 -10.05 8.95 -0.77
C GLN A 227 -9.39 7.58 -0.66
N ALA A 228 -9.90 6.72 0.23
CA ALA A 228 -9.42 5.34 0.36
C ALA A 228 -9.70 4.53 -0.92
N ALA A 229 -10.87 4.68 -1.52
CA ALA A 229 -11.22 4.06 -2.79
C ALA A 229 -10.28 4.51 -3.93
N ARG A 230 -9.95 5.80 -4.00
CA ARG A 230 -8.98 6.34 -4.97
C ARG A 230 -7.59 5.74 -4.78
N LEU A 231 -7.09 5.72 -3.55
CA LEU A 231 -5.76 5.18 -3.23
C LEU A 231 -5.66 3.66 -3.48
N THR A 232 -6.76 2.92 -3.29
CA THR A 232 -6.84 1.49 -3.64
C THR A 232 -7.13 1.23 -5.11
N GLY A 233 -7.18 2.28 -5.96
CA GLY A 233 -7.18 2.18 -7.43
C GLY A 233 -8.54 2.16 -8.10
N CYS A 234 -9.62 2.54 -7.43
CA CYS A 234 -10.87 2.84 -8.10
C CYS A 234 -10.72 4.15 -8.90
N LYS A 235 -11.24 4.16 -10.13
CA LYS A 235 -11.20 5.32 -11.04
C LYS A 235 -12.59 5.91 -11.31
N ASN A 236 -13.65 5.10 -11.18
CA ASN A 236 -15.01 5.50 -11.48
C ASN A 236 -15.74 5.92 -10.23
N PHE A 237 -16.15 7.15 -10.16
CA PHE A 237 -16.92 7.75 -9.06
C PHE A 237 -18.02 8.62 -9.59
N SER A 238 -19.13 8.65 -8.88
CA SER A 238 -20.20 9.62 -9.08
C SER A 238 -20.70 10.11 -7.72
N THR A 239 -21.05 11.38 -7.63
CA THR A 239 -21.88 11.91 -6.56
C THR A 239 -23.23 11.22 -6.58
N VAL A 240 -23.86 11.02 -5.43
CA VAL A 240 -25.14 10.32 -5.37
C VAL A 240 -26.21 11.07 -4.58
N GLN A 241 -27.45 10.84 -4.99
CA GLN A 241 -28.64 11.14 -4.22
C GLN A 241 -29.27 9.82 -3.77
N LYS A 242 -29.53 9.67 -2.47
CA LYS A 242 -30.23 8.52 -1.92
C LYS A 242 -31.69 8.58 -2.35
N MET A 243 -32.15 7.56 -3.07
CA MET A 243 -33.53 7.47 -3.58
C MET A 243 -34.39 6.51 -2.76
N GLY A 244 -33.75 5.55 -2.07
CA GLY A 244 -34.44 4.56 -1.26
C GLY A 244 -33.49 3.77 -0.38
N LYS A 245 -34.00 2.69 0.23
CA LYS A 245 -33.19 1.84 1.12
C LYS A 245 -32.06 1.12 0.37
N HIS A 246 -32.32 0.73 -0.89
CA HIS A 246 -31.40 0.01 -1.76
C HIS A 246 -31.27 0.66 -3.13
N SER A 247 -31.53 1.97 -3.26
CA SER A 247 -31.46 2.68 -4.53
C SER A 247 -30.83 4.05 -4.40
N ILE A 248 -30.00 4.40 -5.37
CA ILE A 248 -29.30 5.67 -5.48
C ILE A 248 -29.43 6.19 -6.92
N TYR A 249 -29.39 7.51 -7.07
CA TYR A 249 -29.19 8.16 -8.34
C TYR A 249 -27.75 8.66 -8.43
N ALA A 250 -26.97 8.08 -9.33
CA ALA A 250 -25.59 8.48 -9.63
C ALA A 250 -25.61 9.69 -10.57
N VAL A 251 -25.43 10.87 -9.98
CA VAL A 251 -25.67 12.16 -10.65
C VAL A 251 -24.72 12.37 -11.83
N ASP A 252 -23.42 12.09 -11.63
CA ASP A 252 -22.42 12.33 -12.67
C ASP A 252 -22.50 11.33 -13.83
N TRP A 253 -23.19 10.20 -13.64
CA TRP A 253 -23.41 9.19 -14.68
C TRP A 253 -24.82 9.23 -15.26
N ASP A 254 -25.72 10.06 -14.70
CA ASP A 254 -27.16 10.09 -15.00
C ASP A 254 -27.77 8.68 -15.01
N LEU A 255 -27.62 7.97 -13.89
CA LEU A 255 -27.97 6.56 -13.82
C LEU A 255 -28.60 6.20 -12.47
N MET A 256 -29.78 5.57 -12.53
CA MET A 256 -30.37 4.90 -11.36
C MET A 256 -29.67 3.59 -11.11
N LEU A 257 -29.26 3.36 -9.86
CA LEU A 257 -28.57 2.14 -9.46
C LEU A 257 -29.26 1.52 -8.25
N GLN A 258 -29.51 0.20 -8.34
CA GLN A 258 -29.87 -0.64 -7.21
C GLN A 258 -28.61 -1.15 -6.53
N THR A 259 -28.62 -1.20 -5.23
CA THR A 259 -27.49 -1.58 -4.38
C THR A 259 -27.84 -2.81 -3.55
N LYS A 260 -26.89 -3.75 -3.45
CA LYS A 260 -27.02 -4.91 -2.57
C LYS A 260 -27.11 -4.49 -1.10
N ASP A 261 -26.23 -3.56 -0.69
CA ASP A 261 -26.17 -3.06 0.68
C ASP A 261 -27.20 -1.95 0.91
N VAL A 262 -27.61 -1.80 2.17
CA VAL A 262 -28.46 -0.67 2.59
C VAL A 262 -27.68 0.64 2.41
N VAL A 263 -28.27 1.61 1.73
CA VAL A 263 -27.68 2.92 1.48
C VAL A 263 -27.61 3.72 2.78
N PRO A 264 -26.41 4.05 3.30
CA PRO A 264 -26.27 4.91 4.47
C PRO A 264 -26.84 6.30 4.25
N ASP A 265 -27.25 6.97 5.33
CA ASP A 265 -27.75 8.35 5.22
C ASP A 265 -26.64 9.38 4.92
N ASP A 266 -25.39 9.06 5.29
CA ASP A 266 -24.22 9.89 5.07
C ASP A 266 -23.44 9.53 3.78
N VAL A 267 -24.04 8.74 2.87
CA VAL A 267 -23.44 8.45 1.57
C VAL A 267 -23.33 9.72 0.73
N THR A 268 -22.18 9.91 0.12
CA THR A 268 -21.93 11.08 -0.77
C THR A 268 -21.60 10.64 -2.19
N HIS A 269 -20.96 9.48 -2.34
CA HIS A 269 -20.48 8.97 -3.61
C HIS A 269 -20.77 7.47 -3.78
N VAL A 270 -20.85 7.06 -5.04
CA VAL A 270 -20.74 5.65 -5.43
C VAL A 270 -19.45 5.48 -6.24
N GLY A 271 -18.81 4.34 -6.08
CA GLY A 271 -17.64 3.97 -6.90
C GLY A 271 -17.79 2.55 -7.43
N ILE A 272 -17.15 2.28 -8.57
CA ILE A 272 -17.02 0.93 -9.13
C ILE A 272 -15.68 0.77 -9.85
N ARG A 273 -15.03 -0.39 -9.71
CA ARG A 273 -13.80 -0.66 -10.44
C ARG A 273 -14.10 -1.06 -11.89
N GLY A 274 -13.31 -0.56 -12.82
CA GLY A 274 -13.53 -0.75 -14.25
C GLY A 274 -13.61 -2.23 -14.69
N HIS A 275 -12.86 -3.12 -14.05
CA HIS A 275 -12.86 -4.56 -14.34
C HIS A 275 -14.02 -5.34 -13.71
N TRP A 276 -14.82 -4.72 -12.83
CA TRP A 276 -16.02 -5.34 -12.25
C TRP A 276 -17.28 -5.09 -13.09
N MET A 277 -17.26 -4.08 -13.93
CA MET A 277 -18.35 -3.83 -14.87
C MET A 277 -18.37 -4.89 -15.97
N LYS A 278 -19.55 -5.26 -16.43
CA LYS A 278 -19.75 -6.31 -17.44
C LYS A 278 -20.43 -5.75 -18.69
N GLY A 279 -19.99 -6.18 -19.85
CA GLY A 279 -20.68 -5.88 -21.08
C GLY A 279 -22.02 -6.61 -21.18
N ALA A 280 -23.06 -5.98 -21.75
CA ALA A 280 -24.37 -6.55 -21.96
C ALA A 280 -24.95 -6.15 -23.33
N SER A 281 -25.69 -7.09 -23.97
CA SER A 281 -26.38 -6.85 -25.24
C SER A 281 -27.71 -6.15 -25.09
N GLU A 282 -28.37 -6.31 -23.93
CA GLU A 282 -29.68 -5.76 -23.62
C GLU A 282 -29.61 -4.86 -22.38
N GLY A 283 -30.49 -3.85 -22.35
CA GLY A 283 -30.64 -2.98 -21.20
C GLY A 283 -31.46 -3.63 -20.10
N GLY A 284 -31.26 -3.16 -18.88
CA GLY A 284 -31.94 -3.67 -17.69
C GLY A 284 -31.63 -2.79 -16.49
N GLU A 285 -31.89 -3.32 -15.30
CA GLU A 285 -31.52 -2.69 -14.04
C GLU A 285 -30.00 -2.56 -13.93
N ASN A 286 -29.48 -1.44 -13.43
CA ASN A 286 -28.05 -1.13 -13.37
C ASN A 286 -27.31 -1.19 -14.73
N HIS A 287 -28.01 -0.95 -15.83
CA HIS A 287 -27.39 -0.90 -17.17
C HIS A 287 -27.34 0.51 -17.72
N MET A 288 -26.20 0.88 -18.28
CA MET A 288 -25.94 2.15 -18.96
C MET A 288 -25.77 1.89 -20.45
N GLU A 289 -26.58 2.52 -21.31
CA GLU A 289 -26.32 2.53 -22.75
C GLU A 289 -25.10 3.41 -23.02
N VAL A 290 -24.10 2.86 -23.73
CA VAL A 290 -22.78 3.51 -23.80
C VAL A 290 -22.40 3.97 -25.20
N GLU A 291 -21.61 5.04 -25.24
CA GLU A 291 -20.85 5.52 -26.37
C GLU A 291 -19.38 5.56 -26.02
N VAL A 292 -18.52 5.10 -26.94
CA VAL A 292 -17.06 5.09 -26.74
C VAL A 292 -16.50 6.47 -26.99
N MET A 293 -15.85 7.05 -25.98
CA MET A 293 -15.14 8.32 -26.08
C MET A 293 -13.65 8.12 -26.43
N GLU A 294 -13.03 7.13 -25.82
CA GLU A 294 -11.61 6.84 -25.96
C GLU A 294 -11.36 5.34 -25.81
N TYR A 295 -10.36 4.84 -26.52
CA TYR A 295 -9.87 3.47 -26.42
C TYR A 295 -8.36 3.47 -26.24
N ILE A 296 -7.89 2.72 -25.25
CA ILE A 296 -6.48 2.51 -24.96
C ILE A 296 -6.20 1.01 -24.90
N GLU A 297 -5.24 0.56 -25.70
CA GLU A 297 -4.75 -0.79 -25.66
C GLU A 297 -3.51 -0.87 -24.76
N THR A 298 -3.54 -1.77 -23.76
CA THR A 298 -2.38 -2.11 -22.95
C THR A 298 -1.87 -3.50 -23.31
N THR A 299 -0.82 -3.97 -22.66
CA THR A 299 -0.25 -5.30 -22.93
C THR A 299 -1.27 -6.43 -22.73
N PHE A 300 -2.14 -6.34 -21.72
CA PHE A 300 -3.02 -7.44 -21.31
C PHE A 300 -4.51 -7.08 -21.28
N GLU A 301 -4.85 -5.82 -21.46
CA GLU A 301 -6.21 -5.32 -21.29
C GLU A 301 -6.58 -4.34 -22.39
N HIS A 302 -7.89 -4.29 -22.72
CA HIS A 302 -8.54 -3.21 -23.40
C HIS A 302 -9.15 -2.26 -22.36
N GLN A 303 -8.88 -0.97 -22.47
CA GLN A 303 -9.43 0.07 -21.61
C GLN A 303 -10.27 1.03 -22.46
N TYR A 304 -11.53 1.16 -22.11
CA TYR A 304 -12.47 2.04 -22.79
C TYR A 304 -12.93 3.13 -21.84
N LEU A 305 -12.94 4.37 -22.33
CA LEU A 305 -13.62 5.47 -21.68
C LEU A 305 -15.02 5.58 -22.31
N LEU A 306 -16.04 5.29 -21.54
CA LEU A 306 -17.42 5.16 -21.99
C LEU A 306 -18.28 6.26 -21.38
N LYS A 307 -19.16 6.89 -22.19
CA LYS A 307 -20.14 7.87 -21.74
C LYS A 307 -21.54 7.30 -21.83
N ASN A 308 -22.44 7.75 -20.94
CA ASN A 308 -23.87 7.44 -21.03
C ASN A 308 -24.46 8.12 -22.28
N LYS A 309 -24.95 7.32 -23.22
CA LYS A 309 -25.50 7.81 -24.49
C LYS A 309 -26.78 8.61 -24.31
N LYS A 310 -27.56 8.32 -23.27
CA LYS A 310 -28.84 9.00 -22.96
C LYS A 310 -28.64 10.19 -22.02
N GLY A 311 -27.48 10.26 -21.34
CA GLY A 311 -27.17 11.35 -20.44
C GLY A 311 -26.69 12.60 -21.17
N GLY A 312 -26.93 13.75 -20.60
CA GLY A 312 -26.45 15.04 -21.12
C GLY A 312 -24.95 15.21 -20.93
N ASP A 313 -24.54 16.14 -20.05
CA ASP A 313 -23.12 16.40 -19.73
C ASP A 313 -22.65 15.48 -18.60
N CYS A 314 -22.61 14.15 -18.87
CA CYS A 314 -22.25 13.11 -17.91
C CYS A 314 -20.75 12.85 -17.91
N GLN A 315 -20.20 12.53 -16.73
CA GLN A 315 -18.82 12.08 -16.63
C GLN A 315 -18.66 10.66 -17.19
N PRO A 316 -17.61 10.41 -17.97
CA PRO A 316 -17.36 9.08 -18.51
C PRO A 316 -16.84 8.11 -17.43
N VAL A 317 -16.99 6.82 -17.72
CA VAL A 317 -16.51 5.73 -16.89
C VAL A 317 -15.43 4.90 -17.62
N TRP A 318 -14.42 4.50 -16.89
CA TRP A 318 -13.40 3.56 -17.37
C TRP A 318 -13.90 2.13 -17.24
N TRP A 319 -14.04 1.45 -18.37
CA TRP A 319 -14.27 0.00 -18.42
C TRP A 319 -13.01 -0.70 -18.86
N MET A 320 -12.63 -1.77 -18.14
CA MET A 320 -11.44 -2.57 -18.43
C MET A 320 -11.84 -4.01 -18.63
N CYS A 321 -11.41 -4.61 -19.74
CA CYS A 321 -11.61 -6.02 -20.00
C CYS A 321 -10.29 -6.68 -20.44
N PRO A 322 -10.05 -7.94 -20.04
CA PRO A 322 -8.89 -8.69 -20.50
C PRO A 322 -8.87 -8.83 -22.02
N LYS A 323 -7.69 -8.81 -22.64
CA LYS A 323 -7.54 -9.21 -24.03
C LYS A 323 -7.94 -10.68 -24.15
N GLY A 324 -8.93 -10.95 -25.01
CA GLY A 324 -9.20 -12.29 -25.52
C GLY A 324 -8.10 -12.74 -26.49
N ASN A 325 -8.35 -13.77 -27.29
CA ASN A 325 -7.44 -14.17 -28.36
C ASN A 325 -7.21 -12.97 -29.31
N PHE A 326 -5.96 -12.72 -29.69
CA PHE A 326 -5.43 -11.52 -30.35
C PHE A 326 -6.01 -11.16 -31.74
N GLU A 327 -6.97 -11.91 -32.26
CA GLU A 327 -7.43 -11.81 -33.66
C GLU A 327 -8.73 -11.01 -33.87
N GLU A 328 -9.30 -10.36 -32.82
CA GLU A 328 -10.60 -9.69 -32.96
C GLU A 328 -10.47 -8.17 -32.88
N ASP A 329 -11.16 -7.46 -33.79
CA ASP A 329 -11.28 -6.01 -33.80
C ASP A 329 -11.77 -5.48 -32.43
N PRO A 330 -10.98 -4.65 -31.74
CA PRO A 330 -11.35 -4.07 -30.44
C PRO A 330 -12.64 -3.27 -30.49
N HIS A 331 -12.95 -2.62 -31.62
CA HIS A 331 -14.16 -1.81 -31.78
C HIS A 331 -15.43 -2.65 -31.96
N ALA A 332 -15.31 -3.90 -32.47
CA ALA A 332 -16.42 -4.82 -32.58
C ALA A 332 -16.90 -5.40 -31.24
N LYS A 333 -16.11 -5.22 -30.16
CA LYS A 333 -16.35 -5.81 -28.84
C LYS A 333 -17.02 -4.88 -27.84
N VAL A 334 -17.21 -3.61 -28.15
CA VAL A 334 -17.87 -2.71 -27.21
C VAL A 334 -19.36 -3.08 -27.17
N PRO A 335 -19.84 -3.57 -26.01
CA PRO A 335 -21.24 -3.91 -25.87
C PRO A 335 -22.12 -2.66 -25.93
N LYS A 336 -23.38 -2.83 -26.33
CA LYS A 336 -24.35 -1.72 -26.36
C LYS A 336 -24.62 -1.16 -24.96
N TYR A 337 -24.54 -2.00 -23.95
CA TYR A 337 -24.76 -1.63 -22.57
C TYR A 337 -23.60 -2.10 -21.68
N ILE A 338 -23.33 -1.37 -20.61
CA ILE A 338 -22.48 -1.78 -19.49
C ILE A 338 -23.35 -1.97 -18.27
N HIS A 339 -23.22 -3.12 -17.65
CA HIS A 339 -23.86 -3.49 -16.40
C HIS A 339 -22.96 -3.14 -15.21
N PHE A 340 -23.54 -2.53 -14.19
CA PHE A 340 -22.93 -2.17 -12.90
C PHE A 340 -23.44 -3.17 -11.83
N PRO A 341 -22.73 -4.27 -11.57
CA PRO A 341 -23.21 -5.30 -10.63
C PRO A 341 -23.40 -4.71 -9.23
N GLU A 342 -24.57 -4.96 -8.62
CA GLU A 342 -24.94 -4.37 -7.33
C GLU A 342 -24.00 -4.76 -6.18
N GLU A 343 -23.42 -5.98 -6.24
CA GLU A 343 -22.46 -6.50 -5.27
C GLU A 343 -21.11 -5.79 -5.30
N HIS A 344 -20.78 -5.08 -6.40
CA HIS A 344 -19.53 -4.39 -6.62
C HIS A 344 -19.62 -2.86 -6.50
N LEU A 345 -20.82 -2.33 -6.26
CA LEU A 345 -21.00 -0.91 -5.98
C LEU A 345 -20.46 -0.58 -4.59
N MET A 346 -19.55 0.37 -4.53
CA MET A 346 -18.97 0.88 -3.29
C MET A 346 -19.72 2.14 -2.87
N LEU A 347 -20.45 2.07 -1.77
CA LEU A 347 -21.09 3.24 -1.15
C LEU A 347 -20.03 3.97 -0.30
N LEU A 348 -19.76 5.22 -0.64
CA LEU A 348 -18.63 5.97 -0.13
C LEU A 348 -19.08 7.28 0.52
N LYS A 349 -18.29 7.73 1.51
CA LYS A 349 -18.41 9.06 2.09
C LYS A 349 -17.10 9.82 1.97
N GLU A 350 -17.16 11.14 1.98
CA GLU A 350 -15.95 11.96 2.11
C GLU A 350 -15.33 11.79 3.49
N ALA A 351 -14.01 11.91 3.55
CA ALA A 351 -13.32 11.99 4.84
C ALA A 351 -13.72 13.31 5.52
N LYS A 352 -14.01 13.24 6.81
CA LYS A 352 -14.31 14.43 7.63
C LYS A 352 -13.05 15.22 7.92
#